data_1992f4716f6e34d6bf7348222e987cb1
#
_entry.id   1992f4716f6e34d6bf7348222e987cb1
#
_cell.length_a   1.000
_cell.length_b   1.000
_cell.length_c   1.000
_cell.angle_alpha   90.00
_cell.angle_beta   90.00
_cell.angle_gamma   90.00
#
_symmetry.space_group_name_H-M   'P 1'
#
loop_
_entity.id
_entity.type
_entity.pdbx_description
1 polymer ?
#
loop_
_entity_poly.entity_id
_entity_poly.type
_entity_poly.pdbx_seq_one_letter_code
_entity_poly.pdbx_strand_id
1 'polypeptide(L)'
;MAKAKFERNKPHCNIGTIGHVDHGKTSLTAAITKVLSLADPTIQLKDYNQIDSAPEEKERGITIKSHAIQMEYDYKGEKYVLNLIDTPGHVDFSYEVSRSIAACEGALLIVDASQGVQAQTISNLYMAIEHDLEIIPIINKCDMASANPDEVEDEIIELLGCKREEIIRASGKTGMGVEEILSAVIERVPHPKGDDSAPLQALIFDSVFNSFRGIIAYFKIENGVIRKGDKVKFFNTGKEYEACSASRGCARISCRRSRCS
;
A
#
# COMPACT_ATOMS: atom_id res chain seq x y z
N MET A 1 -27.86 17.23 4.73
CA MET A 1 -27.54 16.48 3.51
C MET A 1 -27.18 15.06 3.92
N ALA A 2 -27.94 14.06 3.51
CA ALA A 2 -27.64 12.65 3.79
C ALA A 2 -26.36 12.29 3.00
N LYS A 3 -25.33 11.77 3.71
CA LYS A 3 -24.17 11.20 3.05
C LYS A 3 -24.60 10.01 2.21
N ALA A 4 -24.25 10.01 0.93
CA ALA A 4 -24.51 8.92 0.00
C ALA A 4 -24.08 7.58 0.63
N LYS A 5 -24.96 6.58 0.54
CA LYS A 5 -24.71 5.22 0.97
C LYS A 5 -23.56 4.66 0.13
N PHE A 6 -22.52 4.17 0.75
CA PHE A 6 -21.39 3.57 0.03
C PHE A 6 -21.83 2.23 -0.54
N GLU A 7 -21.82 2.08 -1.84
CA GLU A 7 -22.01 0.82 -2.55
C GLU A 7 -20.68 0.45 -3.20
N ARG A 8 -20.23 -0.80 -3.02
CA ARG A 8 -19.02 -1.35 -3.65
C ARG A 8 -19.32 -1.66 -5.13
N ASN A 9 -19.22 -0.65 -5.99
CA ASN A 9 -19.48 -0.80 -7.41
C ASN A 9 -18.21 -0.75 -8.26
N LYS A 10 -17.01 -0.70 -7.64
CA LYS A 10 -15.73 -0.61 -8.34
C LYS A 10 -14.80 -1.72 -7.84
N PRO A 11 -14.14 -2.46 -8.76
CA PRO A 11 -13.07 -3.37 -8.38
C PRO A 11 -11.93 -2.60 -7.68
N HIS A 12 -11.31 -3.21 -6.68
CA HIS A 12 -10.21 -2.59 -5.96
C HIS A 12 -9.06 -3.57 -5.79
N CYS A 13 -7.83 -3.04 -5.70
CA CYS A 13 -6.61 -3.79 -5.45
C CYS A 13 -5.84 -3.15 -4.30
N ASN A 14 -5.32 -3.97 -3.39
CA ASN A 14 -4.43 -3.52 -2.32
C ASN A 14 -3.01 -3.95 -2.65
N ILE A 15 -2.10 -2.99 -2.67
CA ILE A 15 -0.74 -3.18 -3.17
C ILE A 15 0.23 -2.60 -2.15
N GLY A 16 1.28 -3.34 -1.82
CA GLY A 16 2.38 -2.85 -0.99
C GLY A 16 3.62 -2.53 -1.81
N THR A 17 4.39 -1.51 -1.42
CA THR A 17 5.73 -1.31 -1.96
C THR A 17 6.74 -2.09 -1.13
N ILE A 18 7.64 -2.84 -1.75
CA ILE A 18 8.75 -3.55 -1.08
C ILE A 18 10.08 -3.24 -1.76
N GLY A 19 11.15 -3.32 -1.02
CA GLY A 19 12.50 -3.04 -1.53
C GLY A 19 13.40 -2.44 -0.46
N HIS A 20 14.66 -2.22 -0.82
CA HIS A 20 15.68 -1.67 0.08
C HIS A 20 15.42 -0.19 0.44
N VAL A 21 16.08 0.29 1.49
CA VAL A 21 16.18 1.73 1.80
C VAL A 21 16.80 2.44 0.59
N ASP A 22 16.36 3.65 0.31
CA ASP A 22 16.85 4.50 -0.79
C ASP A 22 16.59 3.99 -2.22
N HIS A 23 15.92 2.84 -2.42
CA HIS A 23 15.48 2.40 -3.75
C HIS A 23 14.33 3.26 -4.33
N GLY A 24 13.83 4.23 -3.56
CA GLY A 24 12.86 5.22 -4.01
C GLY A 24 11.41 4.75 -3.98
N LYS A 25 11.02 3.89 -3.02
CA LYS A 25 9.63 3.44 -2.81
C LYS A 25 8.67 4.61 -2.65
N THR A 26 8.92 5.47 -1.67
CA THR A 26 8.11 6.67 -1.40
C THR A 26 8.13 7.67 -2.56
N SER A 27 9.27 7.82 -3.24
CA SER A 27 9.38 8.68 -4.42
C SER A 27 8.53 8.15 -5.59
N LEU A 28 8.53 6.85 -5.83
CA LEU A 28 7.68 6.23 -6.85
C LEU A 28 6.21 6.32 -6.47
N THR A 29 5.87 6.11 -5.21
CA THR A 29 4.51 6.32 -4.68
C THR A 29 4.04 7.76 -4.91
N ALA A 30 4.89 8.77 -4.65
CA ALA A 30 4.59 10.17 -4.95
C ALA A 30 4.42 10.41 -6.46
N ALA A 31 5.24 9.80 -7.31
CA ALA A 31 5.11 9.89 -8.76
C ALA A 31 3.80 9.29 -9.27
N ILE A 32 3.39 8.14 -8.75
CA ILE A 32 2.10 7.51 -9.06
C ILE A 32 0.95 8.47 -8.71
N THR A 33 0.93 9.04 -7.50
CA THR A 33 -0.11 9.99 -7.11
C THR A 33 -0.13 11.24 -7.99
N LYS A 34 1.05 11.71 -8.42
CA LYS A 34 1.18 12.87 -9.31
C LYS A 34 0.63 12.59 -10.71
N VAL A 35 0.98 11.48 -11.32
CA VAL A 35 0.47 11.09 -12.65
C VAL A 35 -1.05 10.96 -12.63
N LEU A 36 -1.60 10.31 -11.60
CA LEU A 36 -3.05 10.17 -11.44
C LEU A 36 -3.75 11.50 -11.19
N SER A 37 -3.16 12.43 -10.44
CA SER A 37 -3.73 13.76 -10.21
C SER A 37 -3.75 14.64 -11.46
N LEU A 38 -2.86 14.39 -12.41
CA LEU A 38 -2.88 15.05 -13.72
C LEU A 38 -4.01 14.53 -14.61
N ALA A 39 -4.35 13.25 -14.49
CA ALA A 39 -5.45 12.61 -15.21
C ALA A 39 -6.82 12.95 -14.58
N ASP A 40 -6.92 13.02 -13.26
CA ASP A 40 -8.13 13.37 -12.51
C ASP A 40 -7.81 14.39 -11.39
N PRO A 41 -8.21 15.67 -11.57
CA PRO A 41 -7.97 16.73 -10.59
C PRO A 41 -8.66 16.52 -9.22
N THR A 42 -9.57 15.56 -9.10
CA THR A 42 -10.21 15.22 -7.81
C THR A 42 -9.31 14.41 -6.91
N ILE A 43 -8.26 13.79 -7.46
CA ILE A 43 -7.26 13.03 -6.71
C ILE A 43 -6.31 14.03 -6.03
N GLN A 44 -6.21 13.91 -4.71
CA GLN A 44 -5.28 14.76 -3.97
C GLN A 44 -3.84 14.36 -4.27
N LEU A 45 -3.10 15.28 -4.87
CA LEU A 45 -1.65 15.16 -5.00
C LEU A 45 -1.05 14.98 -3.61
N LYS A 46 -0.20 13.96 -3.44
CA LYS A 46 0.62 13.79 -2.24
C LYS A 46 2.09 13.85 -2.64
N ASP A 47 2.74 14.93 -2.26
CA ASP A 47 4.18 15.04 -2.40
C ASP A 47 4.92 14.14 -1.40
N TYR A 48 6.17 13.80 -1.67
CA TYR A 48 7.06 13.03 -0.80
C TYR A 48 6.98 13.49 0.67
N ASN A 49 7.08 14.78 0.94
CA ASN A 49 7.01 15.36 2.28
C ASN A 49 5.64 15.26 2.96
N GLN A 50 4.60 14.91 2.24
CA GLN A 50 3.24 14.68 2.76
C GLN A 50 2.99 13.20 3.04
N ILE A 51 3.72 12.32 2.37
CA ILE A 51 3.73 10.88 2.64
C ILE A 51 4.54 10.65 3.90
N ASP A 52 5.85 10.93 3.89
CA ASP A 52 6.72 10.88 5.07
C ASP A 52 6.55 12.18 5.89
N SER A 53 5.52 12.20 6.70
CA SER A 53 5.07 13.43 7.38
C SER A 53 5.62 13.59 8.80
N ALA A 54 6.08 12.50 9.43
CA ALA A 54 6.61 12.54 10.79
C ALA A 54 7.96 13.30 10.84
N PRO A 55 8.22 14.09 11.90
CA PRO A 55 9.49 14.80 12.05
C PRO A 55 10.72 13.89 11.93
N GLU A 56 10.65 12.70 12.54
CA GLU A 56 11.72 11.70 12.53
C GLU A 56 11.98 11.12 11.14
N GLU A 57 10.93 10.96 10.32
CA GLU A 57 11.02 10.50 8.93
C GLU A 57 11.73 11.55 8.07
N LYS A 58 11.38 12.84 8.25
CA LYS A 58 11.98 13.95 7.52
C LYS A 58 13.43 14.19 7.91
N GLU A 59 13.77 14.05 9.20
CA GLU A 59 15.12 14.25 9.70
C GLU A 59 16.07 13.16 9.19
N ARG A 60 15.60 11.91 9.12
CA ARG A 60 16.40 10.76 8.71
C ARG A 60 16.30 10.44 7.22
N GLY A 61 15.31 10.98 6.52
CA GLY A 61 15.04 10.69 5.11
C GLY A 61 14.57 9.26 4.85
N ILE A 62 13.98 8.58 5.84
CA ILE A 62 13.51 7.20 5.74
C ILE A 62 12.06 7.09 6.20
N THR A 63 11.29 6.24 5.54
CA THR A 63 9.95 5.88 5.97
C THR A 63 10.01 4.97 7.20
N ILE A 64 9.34 5.36 8.28
CA ILE A 64 9.27 4.59 9.54
C ILE A 64 7.93 3.87 9.66
N LYS A 65 6.84 4.56 9.30
CA LYS A 65 5.48 4.02 9.33
C LYS A 65 4.95 3.78 7.93
N SER A 66 4.15 2.74 7.77
CA SER A 66 3.47 2.51 6.51
C SER A 66 2.37 3.54 6.25
N HIS A 67 2.30 4.03 5.02
CA HIS A 67 1.32 5.04 4.62
C HIS A 67 0.38 4.47 3.57
N ALA A 68 -0.91 4.34 3.92
CA ALA A 68 -1.92 3.90 2.97
C ALA A 68 -2.47 5.10 2.17
N ILE A 69 -2.44 4.99 0.86
CA ILE A 69 -2.92 6.00 -0.08
C ILE A 69 -3.96 5.35 -0.98
N GLN A 70 -5.17 5.93 -0.99
CA GLN A 70 -6.24 5.48 -1.87
C GLN A 70 -6.31 6.38 -3.11
N MET A 71 -6.40 5.77 -4.28
CA MET A 71 -6.47 6.43 -5.58
C MET A 71 -7.54 5.80 -6.44
N GLU A 72 -8.15 6.58 -7.32
CA GLU A 72 -9.03 6.07 -8.39
C GLU A 72 -8.27 6.14 -9.72
N TYR A 73 -8.36 5.11 -10.52
CA TYR A 73 -7.76 5.05 -11.85
C TYR A 73 -8.76 4.50 -12.87
N ASP A 74 -8.84 5.16 -14.02
CA ASP A 74 -9.68 4.73 -15.14
C ASP A 74 -8.83 3.90 -16.11
N TYR A 75 -9.13 2.62 -16.20
CA TYR A 75 -8.43 1.70 -17.08
C TYR A 75 -9.41 1.09 -18.07
N LYS A 76 -9.20 1.33 -19.37
CA LYS A 76 -10.04 0.86 -20.48
C LYS A 76 -11.54 1.22 -20.30
N GLY A 77 -11.84 2.36 -19.66
CA GLY A 77 -13.20 2.83 -19.42
C GLY A 77 -13.86 2.27 -18.16
N GLU A 78 -13.14 1.48 -17.36
CA GLU A 78 -13.57 0.97 -16.07
C GLU A 78 -12.81 1.65 -14.93
N LYS A 79 -13.52 2.08 -13.88
CA LYS A 79 -12.90 2.76 -12.73
C LYS A 79 -12.50 1.76 -11.67
N TYR A 80 -11.21 1.75 -11.36
CA TYR A 80 -10.60 0.94 -10.31
C TYR A 80 -10.26 1.80 -9.09
N VAL A 81 -10.29 1.18 -7.92
CA VAL A 81 -9.78 1.79 -6.68
C VAL A 81 -8.48 1.08 -6.31
N LEU A 82 -7.39 1.83 -6.30
CA LEU A 82 -6.08 1.33 -5.92
C LEU A 82 -5.75 1.81 -4.51
N ASN A 83 -5.48 0.88 -3.61
CA ASN A 83 -4.99 1.16 -2.26
C ASN A 83 -3.50 0.82 -2.25
N LEU A 84 -2.65 1.83 -2.29
CA LEU A 84 -1.20 1.68 -2.24
C LEU A 84 -0.73 1.89 -0.81
N ILE A 85 -0.01 0.91 -0.28
CA ILE A 85 0.60 0.96 1.05
C ILE A 85 2.11 1.14 0.86
N ASP A 86 2.60 2.34 1.14
CA ASP A 86 4.04 2.61 1.16
C ASP A 86 4.64 2.05 2.45
N THR A 87 5.67 1.19 2.31
CA THR A 87 6.26 0.48 3.45
C THR A 87 7.69 0.95 3.74
N PRO A 88 8.14 0.88 5.01
CA PRO A 88 9.52 1.09 5.36
C PRO A 88 10.46 0.13 4.60
N GLY A 89 11.69 0.59 4.32
CA GLY A 89 12.71 -0.26 3.70
C GLY A 89 13.74 -0.81 4.69
N HIS A 90 13.79 -0.28 5.91
CA HIS A 90 14.82 -0.61 6.89
C HIS A 90 14.47 -1.89 7.68
N VAL A 91 15.47 -2.71 7.97
CA VAL A 91 15.30 -3.99 8.69
C VAL A 91 14.67 -3.84 10.07
N ASP A 92 14.94 -2.73 10.77
CA ASP A 92 14.37 -2.46 12.09
C ASP A 92 12.84 -2.33 12.08
N PHE A 93 12.25 -2.08 10.92
CA PHE A 93 10.80 -1.91 10.73
C PHE A 93 10.16 -3.13 10.04
N SER A 94 10.82 -4.28 10.07
CA SER A 94 10.31 -5.52 9.45
C SER A 94 8.92 -5.93 9.94
N TYR A 95 8.60 -5.63 11.19
CA TYR A 95 7.28 -5.89 11.77
C TYR A 95 6.18 -5.04 11.10
N GLU A 96 6.42 -3.75 10.87
CA GLU A 96 5.51 -2.86 10.14
C GLU A 96 5.34 -3.31 8.69
N VAL A 97 6.45 -3.71 8.06
CA VAL A 97 6.44 -4.25 6.69
C VAL A 97 5.58 -5.51 6.60
N SER A 98 5.81 -6.48 7.48
CA SER A 98 5.04 -7.75 7.51
C SER A 98 3.54 -7.52 7.68
N ARG A 99 3.13 -6.63 8.58
CA ARG A 99 1.71 -6.31 8.79
C ARG A 99 1.07 -5.63 7.58
N SER A 100 1.80 -4.73 6.94
CA SER A 100 1.35 -4.01 5.76
C SER A 100 1.22 -4.93 4.55
N ILE A 101 2.20 -5.82 4.35
CA ILE A 101 2.20 -6.84 3.31
C ILE A 101 1.02 -7.81 3.49
N ALA A 102 0.74 -8.26 4.72
CA ALA A 102 -0.41 -9.12 5.01
C ALA A 102 -1.77 -8.50 4.65
N ALA A 103 -1.84 -7.17 4.52
CA ALA A 103 -3.05 -6.48 4.08
C ALA A 103 -3.17 -6.32 2.55
N CYS A 104 -2.18 -6.76 1.78
CA CYS A 104 -2.10 -6.61 0.33
C CYS A 104 -2.45 -7.90 -0.41
N GLU A 105 -2.79 -7.79 -1.68
CA GLU A 105 -2.91 -8.88 -2.66
C GLU A 105 -1.74 -8.87 -3.65
N GLY A 106 -1.03 -7.75 -3.78
CA GLY A 106 0.14 -7.63 -4.63
C GLY A 106 1.23 -6.77 -4.00
N ALA A 107 2.45 -6.93 -4.51
CA ALA A 107 3.61 -6.18 -4.07
C ALA A 107 4.40 -5.62 -5.26
N LEU A 108 4.73 -4.34 -5.21
CA LEU A 108 5.67 -3.69 -6.13
C LEU A 108 7.08 -3.89 -5.57
N LEU A 109 7.86 -4.76 -6.19
CA LEU A 109 9.26 -4.97 -5.84
C LEU A 109 10.11 -3.91 -6.53
N ILE A 110 10.58 -2.93 -5.76
CA ILE A 110 11.30 -1.77 -6.29
C ILE A 110 12.80 -1.96 -6.07
N VAL A 111 13.55 -1.99 -7.16
CA VAL A 111 15.01 -2.12 -7.19
C VAL A 111 15.60 -0.89 -7.85
N ASP A 112 16.69 -0.36 -7.30
CA ASP A 112 17.42 0.78 -7.85
C ASP A 112 18.30 0.33 -9.04
N ALA A 113 18.16 1.00 -10.19
CA ALA A 113 18.91 0.71 -11.41
C ALA A 113 20.43 0.87 -11.26
N SER A 114 20.91 1.57 -10.22
CA SER A 114 22.33 1.79 -9.96
C SER A 114 22.94 0.92 -8.87
N GLN A 115 22.10 0.36 -7.99
CA GLN A 115 22.54 -0.42 -6.81
C GLN A 115 22.24 -1.91 -6.94
N GLY A 116 21.27 -2.29 -7.80
CA GLY A 116 20.83 -3.67 -7.97
C GLY A 116 20.09 -4.24 -6.77
N VAL A 117 20.02 -5.56 -6.69
CA VAL A 117 19.35 -6.28 -5.62
C VAL A 117 20.16 -6.25 -4.33
N GLN A 118 19.54 -5.80 -3.24
CA GLN A 118 20.14 -5.66 -1.92
C GLN A 118 19.55 -6.67 -0.92
N ALA A 119 20.24 -6.93 0.19
CA ALA A 119 19.81 -7.92 1.18
C ALA A 119 18.39 -7.69 1.73
N GLN A 120 17.99 -6.44 1.96
CA GLN A 120 16.64 -6.12 2.42
C GLN A 120 15.58 -6.32 1.34
N THR A 121 15.94 -6.18 0.06
CA THR A 121 15.07 -6.51 -1.07
C THR A 121 14.70 -7.99 -1.02
N ILE A 122 15.69 -8.85 -0.79
CA ILE A 122 15.51 -10.30 -0.68
C ILE A 122 14.64 -10.66 0.53
N SER A 123 14.93 -10.08 1.70
CA SER A 123 14.16 -10.35 2.92
C SER A 123 12.69 -9.94 2.79
N ASN A 124 12.43 -8.77 2.20
CA ASN A 124 11.07 -8.29 1.99
C ASN A 124 10.33 -9.11 0.90
N LEU A 125 11.06 -9.60 -0.11
CA LEU A 125 10.52 -10.48 -1.13
C LEU A 125 10.06 -11.80 -0.52
N TYR A 126 10.85 -12.44 0.35
CA TYR A 126 10.44 -13.67 1.02
C TYR A 126 9.17 -13.47 1.85
N MET A 127 9.03 -12.35 2.58
CA MET A 127 7.79 -12.04 3.28
C MET A 127 6.59 -11.91 2.33
N ALA A 128 6.77 -11.32 1.15
CA ALA A 128 5.69 -11.21 0.16
C ALA A 128 5.30 -12.60 -0.40
N ILE A 129 6.27 -13.48 -0.64
CA ILE A 129 6.03 -14.86 -1.09
C ILE A 129 5.31 -15.68 -0.02
N GLU A 130 5.69 -15.55 1.26
CA GLU A 130 5.00 -16.22 2.38
C GLU A 130 3.51 -15.85 2.50
N HIS A 131 3.15 -14.64 2.06
CA HIS A 131 1.76 -14.16 2.01
C HIS A 131 1.06 -14.41 0.67
N ASP A 132 1.68 -15.17 -0.25
CA ASP A 132 1.14 -15.51 -1.58
C ASP A 132 0.74 -14.26 -2.41
N LEU A 133 1.55 -13.19 -2.35
CA LEU A 133 1.29 -11.96 -3.09
C LEU A 133 1.77 -12.06 -4.53
N GLU A 134 1.01 -11.46 -5.45
CA GLU A 134 1.47 -11.23 -6.82
C GLU A 134 2.59 -10.18 -6.81
N ILE A 135 3.75 -10.52 -7.36
CA ILE A 135 4.94 -9.65 -7.35
C ILE A 135 5.12 -9.00 -8.71
N ILE A 136 5.18 -7.68 -8.72
CA ILE A 136 5.47 -6.87 -9.91
C ILE A 136 6.86 -6.25 -9.75
N PRO A 137 7.89 -6.75 -10.47
CA PRO A 137 9.24 -6.22 -10.41
C PRO A 137 9.36 -4.89 -11.15
N ILE A 138 9.98 -3.90 -10.50
CA ILE A 138 10.17 -2.55 -11.01
C ILE A 138 11.61 -2.13 -10.80
N ILE A 139 12.26 -1.67 -11.85
CA ILE A 139 13.57 -1.02 -11.79
C ILE A 139 13.35 0.48 -11.77
N ASN A 140 13.67 1.09 -10.66
CA ASN A 140 13.50 2.53 -10.44
C ASN A 140 14.82 3.30 -10.71
N LYS A 141 14.71 4.61 -10.87
CA LYS A 141 15.81 5.55 -11.11
C LYS A 141 16.54 5.31 -12.45
N CYS A 142 15.84 4.80 -13.47
CA CYS A 142 16.40 4.61 -14.81
C CYS A 142 16.83 5.93 -15.49
N ASP A 143 16.48 7.09 -14.93
CA ASP A 143 16.91 8.42 -15.39
C ASP A 143 18.32 8.80 -14.96
N MET A 144 18.97 8.05 -14.07
CA MET A 144 20.30 8.35 -13.58
C MET A 144 21.38 7.94 -14.60
N ALA A 145 22.43 8.75 -14.70
CA ALA A 145 23.57 8.44 -15.59
C ALA A 145 24.36 7.18 -15.15
N SER A 146 24.26 6.80 -13.88
CA SER A 146 24.87 5.58 -13.32
C SER A 146 23.95 4.36 -13.39
N ALA A 147 22.75 4.47 -13.98
CA ALA A 147 21.81 3.38 -14.08
C ALA A 147 22.32 2.29 -15.04
N ASN A 148 22.26 1.04 -14.60
CA ASN A 148 22.52 -0.14 -15.43
C ASN A 148 21.33 -1.09 -15.40
N PRO A 149 20.20 -0.72 -16.03
CA PRO A 149 18.98 -1.49 -15.93
C PRO A 149 19.10 -2.91 -16.50
N ASP A 150 19.95 -3.14 -17.50
CA ASP A 150 20.08 -4.48 -18.12
C ASP A 150 20.72 -5.50 -17.16
N GLU A 151 21.72 -5.08 -16.38
CA GLU A 151 22.35 -5.93 -15.36
C GLU A 151 21.39 -6.20 -14.20
N VAL A 152 20.64 -5.19 -13.76
CA VAL A 152 19.67 -5.33 -12.68
C VAL A 152 18.47 -6.20 -13.11
N GLU A 153 18.09 -6.17 -14.40
CA GLU A 153 17.09 -7.12 -14.93
C GLU A 153 17.57 -8.57 -14.80
N ASP A 154 18.82 -8.84 -15.14
CA ASP A 154 19.39 -10.19 -15.02
C ASP A 154 19.40 -10.67 -13.56
N GLU A 155 19.76 -9.80 -12.60
CA GLU A 155 19.67 -10.11 -11.17
C GLU A 155 18.21 -10.42 -10.70
N ILE A 156 17.25 -9.64 -11.18
CA ILE A 156 15.83 -9.85 -10.85
C ILE A 156 15.31 -11.16 -11.46
N ILE A 157 15.70 -11.48 -12.70
CA ILE A 157 15.35 -12.73 -13.36
C ILE A 157 15.92 -13.93 -12.60
N GLU A 158 17.18 -13.84 -12.16
CA GLU A 158 17.80 -14.89 -11.35
C GLU A 158 17.08 -15.09 -10.02
N LEU A 159 16.63 -13.99 -9.39
CA LEU A 159 15.95 -14.01 -8.09
C LEU A 159 14.51 -14.53 -8.16
N LEU A 160 13.73 -14.10 -9.16
CA LEU A 160 12.29 -14.36 -9.26
C LEU A 160 11.94 -15.48 -10.25
N GLY A 161 12.83 -15.78 -11.20
CA GLY A 161 12.52 -16.67 -12.32
C GLY A 161 11.49 -16.10 -13.30
N CYS A 162 11.26 -14.79 -13.28
CA CYS A 162 10.30 -14.09 -14.15
C CYS A 162 10.90 -13.85 -15.54
N LYS A 163 10.03 -13.47 -16.50
CA LYS A 163 10.47 -13.07 -17.83
C LYS A 163 10.92 -11.61 -17.84
N ARG A 164 11.85 -11.26 -18.73
CA ARG A 164 12.33 -9.89 -18.89
C ARG A 164 11.21 -8.88 -19.20
N GLU A 165 10.21 -9.31 -19.99
CA GLU A 165 9.05 -8.48 -20.34
C GLU A 165 8.11 -8.17 -19.17
N GLU A 166 8.25 -8.89 -18.06
CA GLU A 166 7.46 -8.68 -16.84
C GLU A 166 8.06 -7.61 -15.93
N ILE A 167 9.31 -7.21 -16.19
CA ILE A 167 10.05 -6.20 -15.42
C ILE A 167 9.79 -4.82 -16.02
N ILE A 168 9.35 -3.89 -15.18
CA ILE A 168 8.99 -2.53 -15.62
C ILE A 168 10.12 -1.57 -15.26
N ARG A 169 10.62 -0.84 -16.26
CA ARG A 169 11.60 0.24 -16.05
C ARG A 169 10.88 1.54 -15.73
N ALA A 170 11.25 2.18 -14.63
CA ALA A 170 10.55 3.35 -14.12
C ALA A 170 11.51 4.42 -13.58
N SER A 171 10.96 5.60 -13.37
CA SER A 171 11.62 6.69 -12.65
C SER A 171 10.61 7.45 -11.79
N GLY A 172 10.74 7.37 -10.48
CA GLY A 172 9.96 8.15 -9.53
C GLY A 172 10.21 9.66 -9.62
N LYS A 173 11.27 10.10 -10.30
CA LYS A 173 11.59 11.52 -10.52
C LYS A 173 10.88 12.08 -11.76
N THR A 174 10.91 11.34 -12.87
CA THR A 174 10.37 11.81 -14.16
C THR A 174 8.93 11.37 -14.39
N GLY A 175 8.46 10.32 -13.70
CA GLY A 175 7.16 9.69 -13.93
C GLY A 175 7.16 8.63 -15.04
N MET A 176 8.34 8.33 -15.62
CA MET A 176 8.48 7.28 -16.64
C MET A 176 8.05 5.93 -16.09
N GLY A 177 7.33 5.13 -16.89
CA GLY A 177 6.90 3.77 -16.54
C GLY A 177 5.71 3.69 -15.56
N VAL A 178 5.20 4.81 -15.06
CA VAL A 178 4.12 4.81 -14.06
C VAL A 178 2.81 4.25 -14.64
N GLU A 179 2.45 4.59 -15.88
CA GLU A 179 1.25 4.07 -16.53
C GLU A 179 1.34 2.55 -16.76
N GLU A 180 2.54 2.05 -17.09
CA GLU A 180 2.80 0.62 -17.24
C GLU A 180 2.66 -0.12 -15.91
N ILE A 181 3.15 0.47 -14.81
CA ILE A 181 2.97 -0.05 -13.45
C ILE A 181 1.49 -0.15 -13.11
N LEU A 182 0.70 0.91 -13.34
CA LEU A 182 -0.73 0.94 -13.05
C LEU A 182 -1.50 -0.11 -13.86
N SER A 183 -1.14 -0.26 -15.14
CA SER A 183 -1.73 -1.29 -16.01
C SER A 183 -1.40 -2.69 -15.53
N ALA A 184 -0.13 -2.97 -15.21
CA ALA A 184 0.31 -4.26 -14.69
C ALA A 184 -0.37 -4.62 -13.36
N VAL A 185 -0.56 -3.64 -12.48
CA VAL A 185 -1.29 -3.82 -11.23
C VAL A 185 -2.71 -4.31 -11.47
N ILE A 186 -3.45 -3.66 -12.37
CA ILE A 186 -4.85 -4.01 -12.64
C ILE A 186 -4.97 -5.37 -13.34
N GLU A 187 -4.03 -5.69 -14.24
CA GLU A 187 -4.07 -6.92 -15.01
C GLU A 187 -3.58 -8.14 -14.24
N ARG A 188 -2.63 -7.97 -13.30
CA ARG A 188 -1.96 -9.08 -12.60
C ARG A 188 -2.42 -9.27 -11.18
N VAL A 189 -2.67 -8.20 -10.42
CA VAL A 189 -3.03 -8.32 -9.01
C VAL A 189 -4.48 -8.79 -8.86
N PRO A 190 -4.73 -9.91 -8.18
CA PRO A 190 -6.09 -10.40 -7.97
C PRO A 190 -6.90 -9.44 -7.09
N HIS A 191 -8.20 -9.38 -7.35
CA HIS A 191 -9.09 -8.64 -6.47
C HIS A 191 -9.26 -9.37 -5.13
N PRO A 192 -9.41 -8.62 -4.01
CA PRO A 192 -9.69 -9.22 -2.72
C PRO A 192 -10.94 -10.10 -2.78
N LYS A 193 -10.81 -11.34 -2.33
CA LYS A 193 -11.91 -12.30 -2.23
C LYS A 193 -12.49 -12.22 -0.82
N GLY A 194 -13.81 -12.08 -0.69
CA GLY A 194 -14.48 -12.04 0.59
C GLY A 194 -15.97 -12.37 0.46
N ASP A 195 -16.58 -12.86 1.53
CA ASP A 195 -18.02 -13.15 1.60
C ASP A 195 -18.69 -12.14 2.53
N ASP A 196 -19.51 -11.24 1.96
CA ASP A 196 -20.23 -10.21 2.70
C ASP A 196 -21.29 -10.79 3.66
N SER A 197 -21.73 -12.04 3.44
CA SER A 197 -22.72 -12.74 4.28
C SER A 197 -22.09 -13.46 5.47
N ALA A 198 -20.79 -13.64 5.48
CA ALA A 198 -20.06 -14.29 6.56
C ALA A 198 -19.89 -13.37 7.79
N PRO A 199 -19.56 -13.92 8.97
CA PRO A 199 -19.21 -13.13 10.14
C PRO A 199 -18.04 -12.19 9.85
N LEU A 200 -18.04 -10.98 10.44
CA LEU A 200 -16.99 -10.00 10.27
C LEU A 200 -15.62 -10.54 10.70
N GLN A 201 -14.70 -10.58 9.76
CA GLN A 201 -13.28 -10.85 9.97
C GLN A 201 -12.47 -9.72 9.36
N ALA A 202 -11.63 -9.08 10.16
CA ALA A 202 -10.82 -7.96 9.72
C ALA A 202 -9.43 -8.00 10.34
N LEU A 203 -8.42 -7.72 9.53
CA LEU A 203 -7.02 -7.60 9.92
C LEU A 203 -6.70 -6.13 10.18
N ILE A 204 -6.25 -5.79 11.39
CA ILE A 204 -5.73 -4.45 11.70
C ILE A 204 -4.25 -4.43 11.32
N PHE A 205 -3.89 -3.58 10.37
CA PHE A 205 -2.51 -3.44 9.92
C PHE A 205 -1.83 -2.15 10.41
N ASP A 206 -2.62 -1.11 10.76
CA ASP A 206 -2.07 0.13 11.30
C ASP A 206 -3.03 0.82 12.27
N SER A 207 -2.52 1.72 13.11
CA SER A 207 -3.33 2.55 14.01
C SER A 207 -2.66 3.88 14.31
N VAL A 208 -3.46 4.95 14.33
CA VAL A 208 -3.00 6.30 14.64
C VAL A 208 -3.80 6.88 15.80
N PHE A 209 -3.11 7.49 16.76
CA PHE A 209 -3.76 8.23 17.82
C PHE A 209 -4.06 9.67 17.37
N ASN A 210 -5.29 10.09 17.54
CA ASN A 210 -5.74 11.45 17.30
C ASN A 210 -6.33 12.03 18.59
N SER A 211 -5.83 13.19 19.04
CA SER A 211 -6.25 13.81 20.32
C SER A 211 -7.76 14.09 20.42
N PHE A 212 -8.43 14.35 19.28
CA PHE A 212 -9.87 14.65 19.24
C PHE A 212 -10.75 13.41 18.99
N ARG A 213 -10.22 12.40 18.28
CA ARG A 213 -10.97 11.22 17.82
C ARG A 213 -10.59 9.93 18.52
N GLY A 214 -9.54 9.93 19.33
CA GLY A 214 -8.99 8.74 19.96
C GLY A 214 -8.17 7.89 18.99
N ILE A 215 -8.18 6.57 19.17
CA ILE A 215 -7.46 5.64 18.32
C ILE A 215 -8.25 5.42 17.02
N ILE A 216 -7.59 5.65 15.89
CA ILE A 216 -8.09 5.34 14.56
C ILE A 216 -7.35 4.10 14.10
N ALA A 217 -8.05 2.97 13.92
CA ALA A 217 -7.48 1.74 13.40
C ALA A 217 -7.73 1.64 11.89
N TYR A 218 -6.69 1.27 11.16
CA TYR A 218 -6.77 0.91 9.75
C TYR A 218 -6.84 -0.61 9.65
N PHE A 219 -7.80 -1.11 8.89
CA PHE A 219 -7.98 -2.54 8.77
C PHE A 219 -8.49 -2.96 7.39
N LYS A 220 -8.10 -4.14 6.98
CA LYS A 220 -8.62 -4.86 5.82
C LYS A 220 -9.76 -5.77 6.30
N ILE A 221 -10.91 -5.71 5.63
CA ILE A 221 -12.00 -6.65 5.86
C ILE A 221 -11.76 -7.86 4.95
N GLU A 222 -11.62 -9.03 5.55
CA GLU A 222 -11.51 -10.29 4.82
C GLU A 222 -12.91 -10.85 4.53
N ASN A 223 -13.80 -10.86 5.52
CA ASN A 223 -15.18 -11.33 5.39
C ASN A 223 -16.13 -10.42 6.16
N GLY A 224 -17.40 -10.46 5.76
CA GLY A 224 -18.47 -9.71 6.40
C GLY A 224 -18.46 -8.23 6.10
N VAL A 225 -19.31 -7.50 6.78
CA VAL A 225 -19.49 -6.05 6.59
C VAL A 225 -19.46 -5.35 7.94
N ILE A 226 -18.82 -4.18 8.01
CA ILE A 226 -18.84 -3.32 9.19
C ILE A 226 -19.66 -2.06 8.89
N ARG A 227 -20.55 -1.70 9.82
CA ARG A 227 -21.37 -0.49 9.76
C ARG A 227 -21.11 0.38 10.99
N LYS A 228 -21.41 1.66 10.87
CA LYS A 228 -21.37 2.57 12.01
C LYS A 228 -22.37 2.08 13.08
N GLY A 229 -21.89 1.94 14.31
CA GLY A 229 -22.67 1.43 15.45
C GLY A 229 -22.50 -0.07 15.71
N ASP A 230 -21.84 -0.81 14.80
CA ASP A 230 -21.62 -2.23 15.01
C ASP A 230 -20.63 -2.46 16.16
N LYS A 231 -20.88 -3.51 16.94
CA LYS A 231 -19.94 -3.97 17.97
C LYS A 231 -18.91 -4.90 17.33
N VAL A 232 -17.63 -4.57 17.51
CA VAL A 232 -16.50 -5.36 17.05
C VAL A 232 -15.74 -5.90 18.24
N LYS A 233 -15.39 -7.18 18.20
CA LYS A 233 -14.61 -7.85 19.23
C LYS A 233 -13.18 -8.04 18.75
N PHE A 234 -12.23 -7.56 19.54
CA PHE A 234 -10.81 -7.81 19.28
C PHE A 234 -10.46 -9.22 19.74
N PHE A 235 -9.99 -10.04 18.82
CA PHE A 235 -9.71 -11.46 19.07
C PHE A 235 -8.70 -11.66 20.21
N ASN A 236 -7.55 -10.96 20.16
CA ASN A 236 -6.47 -11.13 21.13
C ASN A 236 -6.80 -10.64 22.54
N THR A 237 -7.59 -9.57 22.66
CA THR A 237 -7.89 -8.97 23.98
C THR A 237 -9.26 -9.36 24.51
N GLY A 238 -10.13 -9.95 23.67
CA GLY A 238 -11.52 -10.27 23.99
C GLY A 238 -12.40 -9.05 24.23
N LYS A 239 -11.88 -7.82 24.10
CA LYS A 239 -12.63 -6.59 24.37
C LYS A 239 -13.51 -6.20 23.19
N GLU A 240 -14.68 -5.65 23.51
CA GLU A 240 -15.64 -5.16 22.54
C GLU A 240 -15.60 -3.64 22.44
N TYR A 241 -15.73 -3.13 21.23
CA TYR A 241 -15.74 -1.70 20.92
C TYR A 241 -16.83 -1.40 19.90
N GLU A 242 -17.32 -0.18 19.88
CA GLU A 242 -18.28 0.30 18.89
C GLU A 242 -17.59 0.97 17.71
N ALA A 243 -17.97 0.63 16.49
CA ALA A 243 -17.49 1.25 15.26
C ALA A 243 -18.14 2.62 15.10
N CYS A 244 -17.44 3.71 15.45
CA CYS A 244 -17.98 5.06 15.41
C CYS A 244 -18.09 5.65 14.01
N SER A 245 -17.26 5.22 13.08
CA SER A 245 -17.33 5.57 11.66
C SER A 245 -16.63 4.53 10.79
N ALA A 246 -17.24 4.19 9.66
CA ALA A 246 -16.59 3.44 8.59
C ALA A 246 -16.45 4.36 7.37
N SER A 247 -15.30 4.37 6.71
CA SER A 247 -15.04 5.11 5.49
C SER A 247 -14.30 4.25 4.48
N ARG A 248 -14.34 4.64 3.19
CA ARG A 248 -13.75 3.89 2.06
C ARG A 248 -12.34 3.42 2.36
N GLY A 249 -12.06 2.14 2.06
CA GLY A 249 -10.71 1.53 2.09
C GLY A 249 -10.11 1.29 3.46
N CYS A 250 -10.50 2.09 4.47
CA CYS A 250 -10.11 1.92 5.87
C CYS A 250 -11.31 2.25 6.73
N ALA A 251 -11.84 1.31 7.49
CA ALA A 251 -12.83 1.66 8.47
C ALA A 251 -12.13 2.18 9.73
N ARG A 252 -12.62 3.28 10.26
CA ARG A 252 -12.09 3.91 11.47
C ARG A 252 -12.88 3.43 12.67
N ILE A 253 -12.20 2.78 13.60
CA ILE A 253 -12.74 2.46 14.92
C ILE A 253 -12.22 3.53 15.87
N SER A 254 -13.10 4.35 16.42
CA SER A 254 -12.73 5.23 17.51
C SER A 254 -13.19 4.60 18.82
N CYS A 255 -12.24 4.37 19.72
CA CYS A 255 -12.52 3.90 21.05
C CYS A 255 -12.98 5.08 21.90
N ARG A 256 -14.27 5.26 22.15
CA ARG A 256 -14.73 6.01 23.34
C ARG A 256 -14.64 5.05 24.53
N ARG A 257 -13.76 5.34 25.47
CA ARG A 257 -13.91 4.75 26.82
C ARG A 257 -15.31 5.08 27.30
N SER A 258 -16.18 4.10 27.38
CA SER A 258 -17.32 4.18 28.25
C SER A 258 -16.76 4.44 29.63
N ARG A 259 -17.08 5.57 30.23
CA ARG A 259 -16.86 5.79 31.65
C ARG A 259 -17.60 4.65 32.36
N CYS A 260 -16.87 3.69 32.91
CA CYS A 260 -17.40 2.89 33.97
C CYS A 260 -17.56 3.82 35.16
N SER A 261 -18.79 4.11 35.52
CA SER A 261 -19.21 4.61 36.83
C SER A 261 -18.94 3.55 37.88
#